data_8fe1089be140e35d1e2604178d7ed20c
#
_entry.id   8fe1089be140e35d1e2604178d7ed20c
#
_cell.length_a   1.000
_cell.length_b   1.000
_cell.length_c   1.000
_cell.angle_alpha   90.00
_cell.angle_beta   90.00
_cell.angle_gamma   90.00
#
_symmetry.space_group_name_H-M   'P 1'
#
loop_
_entity.id
_entity.type
_entity.pdbx_description
1 polymer ?
#
loop_
_entity_poly.entity_id
_entity_poly.type
_entity_poly.pdbx_seq_one_letter_code
_entity_poly.pdbx_strand_id
1 'polypeptide(L)'
;MLRRGLLVWGLGHLALGDRRGWLLMVLQPISIAGVLVAAQLIDGTRWLIVLPPLAALLVVWLAQAVHAHQRTIELGATPGGELQAALFLPIAVAVLTAFWLVGGRHGSPAATLEGYVVAWMSGHSETASGLYATHVEPADLEATWDGQFAYLTDRISLLAAQFGPASGLDPTRPFDNLRFRDPVTTGPGRQVVEIDIVRRQRVETTVLGIVPTASQETVIVEQAGVITLSLAPQPPAEWLPFGRLESSSWRIGGVTIGGP
;
A
#
# COMPACT_ATOMS: atom_id res chain seq x y z
N MET A 1 -7.07 9.14 -35.81
CA MET A 1 -8.04 8.23 -35.16
C MET A 1 -7.45 7.58 -33.91
N LEU A 2 -6.25 7.02 -33.97
CA LEU A 2 -5.59 6.38 -32.81
C LEU A 2 -5.52 7.30 -31.59
N ARG A 3 -5.15 8.57 -31.75
CA ARG A 3 -5.14 9.58 -30.66
C ARG A 3 -6.49 9.72 -29.95
N ARG A 4 -7.59 9.73 -30.71
CA ARG A 4 -8.93 9.87 -30.14
C ARG A 4 -9.31 8.62 -29.34
N GLY A 5 -8.95 7.44 -29.84
CA GLY A 5 -9.20 6.16 -29.14
C GLY A 5 -8.33 5.97 -27.89
N LEU A 6 -7.13 6.58 -27.83
CA LEU A 6 -6.27 6.54 -26.67
C LEU A 6 -6.69 7.52 -25.56
N LEU A 7 -7.27 8.66 -25.94
CA LEU A 7 -7.76 9.64 -24.95
C LEU A 7 -9.06 9.18 -24.30
N VAL A 8 -10.02 8.75 -25.09
CA VAL A 8 -11.33 8.29 -24.61
C VAL A 8 -11.70 7.03 -25.35
N TRP A 9 -12.07 5.99 -24.60
CA TRP A 9 -12.52 4.73 -25.20
C TRP A 9 -13.70 4.94 -26.11
N GLY A 10 -13.66 4.31 -27.26
CA GLY A 10 -14.75 4.37 -28.22
C GLY A 10 -14.82 5.64 -29.07
N LEU A 11 -14.07 6.69 -28.78
CA LEU A 11 -14.12 7.93 -29.55
C LEU A 11 -13.60 7.74 -30.98
N GLY A 12 -12.62 6.83 -31.17
CA GLY A 12 -12.17 6.40 -32.49
C GLY A 12 -13.26 5.66 -33.28
N HIS A 13 -14.04 4.80 -32.62
CA HIS A 13 -15.16 4.06 -33.23
C HIS A 13 -16.31 5.00 -33.60
N LEU A 14 -16.67 5.92 -32.72
CA LEU A 14 -17.72 6.91 -33.00
C LEU A 14 -17.37 7.80 -34.19
N ALA A 15 -16.09 8.19 -34.32
CA ALA A 15 -15.62 8.99 -35.45
C ALA A 15 -15.68 8.22 -36.80
N LEU A 16 -15.74 6.90 -36.76
CA LEU A 16 -15.95 6.02 -37.89
C LEU A 16 -17.43 5.66 -38.09
N GLY A 17 -18.35 6.22 -37.30
CA GLY A 17 -19.79 5.93 -37.36
C GLY A 17 -20.22 4.63 -36.67
N ASP A 18 -19.31 3.96 -35.95
CA ASP A 18 -19.64 2.72 -35.23
C ASP A 18 -20.28 3.02 -33.88
N ARG A 19 -21.58 2.64 -33.74
CA ARG A 19 -22.35 2.85 -32.51
C ARG A 19 -21.78 2.14 -31.26
N ARG A 20 -20.95 1.11 -31.46
CA ARG A 20 -20.24 0.41 -30.36
C ARG A 20 -19.31 1.34 -29.57
N GLY A 21 -18.90 2.46 -30.19
CA GLY A 21 -18.12 3.49 -29.51
C GLY A 21 -18.80 4.08 -28.26
N TRP A 22 -20.13 4.18 -28.24
CA TRP A 22 -20.87 4.63 -27.06
C TRP A 22 -20.74 3.68 -25.87
N LEU A 23 -20.80 2.38 -26.14
CA LEU A 23 -20.64 1.37 -25.09
C LEU A 23 -19.24 1.41 -24.45
N LEU A 24 -18.21 1.55 -25.29
CA LEU A 24 -16.83 1.69 -24.82
C LEU A 24 -16.63 2.97 -24.01
N MET A 25 -17.27 4.07 -24.41
CA MET A 25 -17.18 5.35 -23.74
C MET A 25 -17.81 5.34 -22.35
N VAL A 26 -18.89 4.59 -22.15
CA VAL A 26 -19.51 4.37 -20.83
C VAL A 26 -18.71 3.38 -19.98
N LEU A 27 -18.13 2.37 -20.61
CA LEU A 27 -17.36 1.34 -19.91
C LEU A 27 -16.07 1.89 -19.30
N GLN A 28 -15.45 2.91 -19.91
CA GLN A 28 -14.21 3.51 -19.44
C GLN A 28 -14.33 4.09 -18.00
N PRO A 29 -15.24 5.04 -17.69
CA PRO A 29 -15.36 5.58 -16.34
C PRO A 29 -15.79 4.52 -15.33
N ILE A 30 -16.62 3.56 -15.72
CA ILE A 30 -17.02 2.45 -14.85
C ILE A 30 -15.81 1.59 -14.50
N SER A 31 -14.95 1.27 -15.48
CA SER A 31 -13.74 0.48 -15.24
C SER A 31 -12.73 1.21 -14.38
N ILE A 32 -12.54 2.52 -14.62
CA ILE A 32 -11.65 3.35 -13.80
C ILE A 32 -12.18 3.44 -12.37
N ALA A 33 -13.48 3.71 -12.20
CA ALA A 33 -14.10 3.74 -10.88
C ALA A 33 -13.98 2.39 -10.17
N GLY A 34 -14.18 1.27 -10.88
CA GLY A 34 -14.01 -0.07 -10.34
C GLY A 34 -12.59 -0.35 -9.85
N VAL A 35 -11.57 0.05 -10.61
CA VAL A 35 -10.16 -0.09 -10.20
C VAL A 35 -9.84 0.79 -9.00
N LEU A 36 -10.34 2.03 -8.97
CA LEU A 36 -10.15 2.95 -7.82
C LEU A 36 -10.81 2.41 -6.56
N VAL A 37 -12.04 1.91 -6.65
CA VAL A 37 -12.75 1.27 -5.52
C VAL A 37 -12.01 0.02 -5.07
N ALA A 38 -11.57 -0.84 -6.00
CA ALA A 38 -10.79 -2.02 -5.65
C ALA A 38 -9.47 -1.65 -4.95
N ALA A 39 -8.78 -0.61 -5.40
CA ALA A 39 -7.56 -0.12 -4.77
C ALA A 39 -7.79 0.41 -3.35
N GLN A 40 -8.97 0.97 -3.06
CA GLN A 40 -9.35 1.43 -1.72
C GLN A 40 -9.73 0.28 -0.77
N LEU A 41 -10.31 -0.79 -1.31
CA LEU A 41 -10.79 -1.93 -0.52
C LEU A 41 -9.68 -2.96 -0.23
N ILE A 42 -8.57 -2.90 -0.96
CA ILE A 42 -7.47 -3.87 -0.84
C ILE A 42 -6.36 -3.25 -0.01
N ASP A 43 -6.13 -3.80 1.17
CA ASP A 43 -5.03 -3.41 2.05
C ASP A 43 -3.67 -3.51 1.36
N GLY A 44 -2.78 -2.58 1.69
CA GLY A 44 -1.53 -2.32 0.97
C GLY A 44 -0.58 -3.50 0.75
N THR A 45 -0.68 -4.56 1.55
CA THR A 45 0.09 -5.81 1.37
C THR A 45 -0.42 -6.69 0.23
N ARG A 46 -1.65 -6.46 -0.23
CA ARG A 46 -2.32 -7.24 -1.29
C ARG A 46 -2.38 -6.50 -2.63
N TRP A 47 -1.56 -5.48 -2.84
CA TRP A 47 -1.52 -4.71 -4.09
C TRP A 47 -1.34 -5.59 -5.35
N LEU A 48 -0.69 -6.76 -5.23
CA LEU A 48 -0.56 -7.73 -6.31
C LEU A 48 -1.91 -8.19 -6.88
N ILE A 49 -3.00 -8.15 -6.09
CA ILE A 49 -4.35 -8.52 -6.54
C ILE A 49 -4.92 -7.46 -7.47
N VAL A 50 -4.48 -6.21 -7.37
CA VAL A 50 -4.93 -5.09 -8.22
C VAL A 50 -4.23 -5.09 -9.59
N LEU A 51 -3.04 -5.70 -9.69
CA LEU A 51 -2.27 -5.75 -10.95
C LEU A 51 -3.01 -6.45 -12.10
N PRO A 52 -3.63 -7.64 -11.92
CA PRO A 52 -4.36 -8.28 -13.02
C PRO A 52 -5.51 -7.44 -13.59
N PRO A 53 -6.42 -6.85 -12.78
CA PRO A 53 -7.47 -5.98 -13.32
C PRO A 53 -6.91 -4.70 -13.95
N LEU A 54 -5.83 -4.12 -13.41
CA LEU A 54 -5.17 -2.97 -14.02
C LEU A 54 -4.53 -3.35 -15.37
N ALA A 55 -3.85 -4.48 -15.44
CA ALA A 55 -3.29 -4.98 -16.69
C ALA A 55 -4.40 -5.27 -17.74
N ALA A 56 -5.51 -5.89 -17.33
CA ALA A 56 -6.66 -6.11 -18.19
C ALA A 56 -7.23 -4.78 -18.71
N LEU A 57 -7.36 -3.77 -17.88
CA LEU A 57 -7.80 -2.43 -18.26
C LEU A 57 -6.88 -1.84 -19.35
N LEU A 58 -5.57 -1.93 -19.18
CA LEU A 58 -4.57 -1.43 -20.12
C LEU A 58 -4.61 -2.22 -21.45
N VAL A 59 -4.77 -3.54 -21.39
CA VAL A 59 -4.89 -4.39 -22.58
C VAL A 59 -6.15 -4.02 -23.37
N VAL A 60 -7.30 -3.87 -22.71
CA VAL A 60 -8.55 -3.45 -23.37
C VAL A 60 -8.41 -2.06 -23.96
N TRP A 61 -7.75 -1.14 -23.24
CA TRP A 61 -7.48 0.21 -23.71
C TRP A 61 -6.64 0.21 -25.00
N LEU A 62 -5.55 -0.56 -25.01
CA LEU A 62 -4.69 -0.67 -26.18
C LEU A 62 -5.41 -1.37 -27.34
N ALA A 63 -6.07 -2.49 -27.08
CA ALA A 63 -6.75 -3.29 -28.10
C ALA A 63 -7.83 -2.50 -28.83
N GLN A 64 -8.66 -1.72 -28.11
CA GLN A 64 -9.69 -0.89 -28.73
C GLN A 64 -9.09 0.22 -29.60
N ALA A 65 -7.95 0.81 -29.18
CA ALA A 65 -7.27 1.85 -29.95
C ALA A 65 -6.66 1.28 -31.25
N VAL A 66 -6.01 0.12 -31.15
CA VAL A 66 -5.45 -0.60 -32.30
C VAL A 66 -6.56 -1.04 -33.28
N HIS A 67 -7.65 -1.57 -32.76
CA HIS A 67 -8.80 -1.98 -33.60
C HIS A 67 -9.41 -0.79 -34.34
N ALA A 68 -9.61 0.36 -33.68
CA ALA A 68 -10.08 1.58 -34.31
C ALA A 68 -9.11 2.08 -35.40
N HIS A 69 -7.81 1.91 -35.17
CA HIS A 69 -6.78 2.28 -36.13
C HIS A 69 -6.78 1.36 -37.36
N GLN A 70 -6.86 0.04 -37.16
CA GLN A 70 -6.96 -0.94 -38.27
C GLN A 70 -8.20 -0.67 -39.16
N ARG A 71 -9.32 -0.39 -38.52
CA ARG A 71 -10.54 0.01 -39.23
C ARG A 71 -10.37 1.28 -40.08
N THR A 72 -9.56 2.24 -39.59
CA THR A 72 -9.26 3.46 -40.33
C THR A 72 -8.45 3.16 -41.61
N ILE A 73 -7.49 2.24 -41.51
CA ILE A 73 -6.68 1.81 -42.66
C ILE A 73 -7.58 1.05 -43.68
N GLU A 74 -8.43 0.13 -43.24
CA GLU A 74 -9.36 -0.60 -44.07
C GLU A 74 -10.30 0.33 -44.86
N LEU A 75 -10.68 1.46 -44.28
CA LEU A 75 -11.53 2.48 -44.92
C LEU A 75 -10.75 3.46 -45.81
N GLY A 76 -9.45 3.24 -46.04
CA GLY A 76 -8.61 4.05 -46.91
C GLY A 76 -8.27 5.46 -46.37
N ALA A 77 -8.52 5.71 -45.11
CA ALA A 77 -8.14 6.97 -44.49
C ALA A 77 -6.64 6.99 -44.14
N THR A 78 -5.95 8.06 -44.51
CA THR A 78 -4.52 8.21 -44.19
C THR A 78 -4.32 8.36 -42.67
N PRO A 79 -3.56 7.46 -42.00
CA PRO A 79 -3.30 7.56 -40.58
C PRO A 79 -2.34 8.71 -40.30
N GLY A 80 -2.79 9.70 -39.55
CA GLY A 80 -1.98 10.82 -39.12
C GLY A 80 -1.71 10.78 -37.60
N GLY A 81 -0.46 10.89 -37.22
CA GLY A 81 -0.09 11.15 -35.82
C GLY A 81 0.18 9.95 -34.93
N GLU A 82 0.58 8.81 -35.48
CA GLU A 82 0.84 7.55 -34.79
C GLU A 82 1.95 7.65 -33.72
N LEU A 83 3.03 8.34 -34.06
CA LEU A 83 4.18 8.46 -33.15
C LEU A 83 3.84 9.23 -31.87
N GLN A 84 3.00 10.26 -31.96
CA GLN A 84 2.59 11.03 -30.79
C GLN A 84 1.59 10.28 -29.91
N ALA A 85 0.78 9.38 -30.48
CA ALA A 85 -0.12 8.55 -29.72
C ALA A 85 0.63 7.46 -28.93
N ALA A 86 1.72 6.92 -29.49
CA ALA A 86 2.58 5.96 -28.80
C ALA A 86 3.30 6.57 -27.59
N LEU A 87 3.56 7.89 -27.59
CA LEU A 87 4.14 8.61 -26.46
C LEU A 87 3.11 8.92 -25.36
N PHE A 88 1.81 9.06 -25.69
CA PHE A 88 0.78 9.33 -24.69
C PHE A 88 0.47 8.13 -23.79
N LEU A 89 0.59 6.91 -24.28
CA LEU A 89 0.31 5.71 -23.51
C LEU A 89 1.26 5.54 -22.31
N PRO A 90 2.61 5.61 -22.49
CA PRO A 90 3.53 5.55 -21.35
C PRO A 90 3.34 6.72 -20.36
N ILE A 91 2.98 7.91 -20.86
CA ILE A 91 2.69 9.06 -19.99
C ILE A 91 1.43 8.80 -19.16
N ALA A 92 0.35 8.32 -19.78
CA ALA A 92 -0.89 7.98 -19.06
C ALA A 92 -0.67 6.87 -18.02
N VAL A 93 0.12 5.84 -18.38
CA VAL A 93 0.50 4.76 -17.46
C VAL A 93 1.37 5.32 -16.32
N ALA A 94 2.34 6.16 -16.63
CA ALA A 94 3.21 6.79 -15.62
C ALA A 94 2.42 7.68 -14.65
N VAL A 95 1.46 8.48 -15.16
CA VAL A 95 0.60 9.34 -14.34
C VAL A 95 -0.32 8.50 -13.46
N LEU A 96 -0.96 7.45 -14.00
CA LEU A 96 -1.81 6.52 -13.22
C LEU A 96 -0.99 5.79 -12.17
N THR A 97 0.20 5.32 -12.52
CA THR A 97 1.11 4.64 -11.58
C THR A 97 1.61 5.60 -10.51
N ALA A 98 2.00 6.83 -10.88
CA ALA A 98 2.41 7.86 -9.94
C ALA A 98 1.27 8.26 -9.00
N PHE A 99 0.06 8.46 -9.53
CA PHE A 99 -1.14 8.74 -8.74
C PHE A 99 -1.46 7.59 -7.78
N TRP A 100 -1.31 6.35 -8.23
CA TRP A 100 -1.53 5.17 -7.39
C TRP A 100 -0.43 5.00 -6.33
N LEU A 101 0.85 5.22 -6.68
CA LEU A 101 1.98 5.17 -5.74
C LEU A 101 1.91 6.28 -4.69
N VAL A 102 1.51 7.48 -5.07
CA VAL A 102 1.42 8.63 -4.16
C VAL A 102 0.12 8.57 -3.34
N GLY A 103 -1.02 8.27 -3.97
CA GLY A 103 -2.31 8.17 -3.31
C GLY A 103 -2.47 6.90 -2.46
N GLY A 104 -1.90 5.78 -2.90
CA GLY A 104 -1.98 4.49 -2.21
C GLY A 104 -1.09 4.38 -0.96
N ARG A 105 0.02 5.17 -0.89
CA ARG A 105 0.95 5.11 0.25
C ARG A 105 0.38 5.64 1.56
N HIS A 106 -0.63 6.49 1.52
CA HIS A 106 -1.23 7.10 2.72
C HIS A 106 -2.68 6.66 2.94
N GLY A 107 -3.21 5.81 2.09
CA GLY A 107 -4.61 5.39 2.11
C GLY A 107 -4.89 4.08 2.82
N SER A 108 -3.88 3.26 3.16
CA SER A 108 -4.09 1.97 3.82
C SER A 108 -3.54 1.94 5.24
N PRO A 109 -4.16 1.16 6.16
CA PRO A 109 -3.64 0.97 7.51
C PRO A 109 -2.20 0.44 7.53
N ALA A 110 -1.90 -0.52 6.64
CA ALA A 110 -0.59 -1.12 6.52
C ALA A 110 0.49 -0.11 6.09
N ALA A 111 0.18 0.78 5.13
CA ALA A 111 1.11 1.79 4.68
C ALA A 111 1.39 2.86 5.76
N THR A 112 0.37 3.23 6.54
CA THR A 112 0.54 4.14 7.69
C THR A 112 1.39 3.50 8.77
N LEU A 113 1.14 2.22 9.06
CA LEU A 113 1.95 1.44 10.01
C LEU A 113 3.40 1.35 9.57
N GLU A 114 3.64 0.97 8.31
CA GLU A 114 5.00 0.85 7.74
C GLU A 114 5.73 2.20 7.82
N GLY A 115 5.07 3.29 7.41
CA GLY A 115 5.64 4.64 7.51
C GLY A 115 6.00 5.03 8.94
N TYR A 116 5.14 4.70 9.91
CA TYR A 116 5.39 4.96 11.31
C TYR A 116 6.57 4.14 11.85
N VAL A 117 6.58 2.83 11.58
CA VAL A 117 7.65 1.93 12.04
C VAL A 117 9.01 2.34 11.45
N VAL A 118 9.06 2.69 10.17
CA VAL A 118 10.27 3.18 9.52
C VAL A 118 10.74 4.50 10.16
N ALA A 119 9.83 5.43 10.42
CA ALA A 119 10.16 6.70 11.08
C ALA A 119 10.68 6.49 12.51
N TRP A 120 10.03 5.58 13.26
CA TRP A 120 10.47 5.22 14.61
C TRP A 120 11.86 4.58 14.63
N MET A 121 12.10 3.57 13.77
CA MET A 121 13.40 2.89 13.65
C MET A 121 14.53 3.83 13.23
N SER A 122 14.23 4.85 12.43
CA SER A 122 15.22 5.84 11.94
C SER A 122 15.31 7.11 12.78
N GLY A 123 14.50 7.24 13.84
CA GLY A 123 14.51 8.42 14.72
C GLY A 123 13.94 9.69 14.06
N HIS A 124 13.10 9.55 13.02
CA HIS A 124 12.49 10.69 12.32
C HIS A 124 11.15 11.08 12.95
N SER A 125 11.20 11.76 14.12
CA SER A 125 10.03 12.16 14.89
C SER A 125 9.10 13.11 14.14
N GLU A 126 9.63 14.05 13.35
CA GLU A 126 8.82 14.94 12.49
C GLU A 126 7.96 14.18 11.50
N THR A 127 8.54 13.16 10.85
CA THR A 127 7.79 12.32 9.89
C THR A 127 6.71 11.53 10.59
N ALA A 128 7.02 10.94 11.74
CA ALA A 128 6.08 10.17 12.53
C ALA A 128 4.96 11.01 13.10
N SER A 129 5.25 12.23 13.60
CA SER A 129 4.24 13.15 14.16
C SER A 129 3.16 13.49 13.14
N GLY A 130 3.56 13.63 11.86
CA GLY A 130 2.64 13.82 10.74
C GLY A 130 1.70 12.64 10.46
N LEU A 131 1.98 11.45 11.01
CA LEU A 131 1.14 10.25 10.86
C LEU A 131 0.11 10.09 11.97
N TYR A 132 0.16 10.88 13.05
CA TYR A 132 -0.80 10.81 14.14
C TYR A 132 -2.15 11.46 13.79
N ALA A 133 -3.23 10.94 14.37
CA ALA A 133 -4.59 11.48 14.22
C ALA A 133 -4.76 12.81 14.96
N THR A 134 -4.06 12.98 16.06
CA THR A 134 -3.97 14.21 16.83
C THR A 134 -2.58 14.78 16.73
N HIS A 135 -2.44 16.09 16.81
CA HIS A 135 -1.12 16.72 16.78
C HIS A 135 -0.30 16.25 17.98
N VAL A 136 0.89 15.72 17.71
CA VAL A 136 1.88 15.31 18.70
C VAL A 136 3.17 16.06 18.37
N GLU A 137 3.72 16.76 19.35
CA GLU A 137 4.99 17.45 19.17
C GLU A 137 6.12 16.43 18.94
N PRO A 138 7.03 16.66 17.97
CA PRO A 138 8.13 15.76 17.69
C PRO A 138 9.01 15.45 18.93
N ALA A 139 9.22 16.44 19.79
CA ALA A 139 10.01 16.27 21.01
C ALA A 139 9.34 15.34 22.04
N ASP A 140 8.02 15.41 22.18
CA ASP A 140 7.26 14.51 23.07
C ASP A 140 7.28 13.08 22.54
N LEU A 141 7.28 12.94 21.22
CA LEU A 141 7.36 11.65 20.55
C LEU A 141 8.74 11.01 20.75
N GLU A 142 9.83 11.79 20.66
CA GLU A 142 11.19 11.32 20.94
C GLU A 142 11.33 10.83 22.37
N ALA A 143 10.86 11.61 23.35
CA ALA A 143 10.88 11.22 24.77
C ALA A 143 10.07 9.92 25.01
N THR A 144 8.93 9.77 24.32
CA THR A 144 8.12 8.55 24.36
C THR A 144 8.89 7.36 23.78
N TRP A 145 9.54 7.54 22.65
CA TRP A 145 10.33 6.50 21.97
C TRP A 145 11.52 6.05 22.80
N ASP A 146 12.22 6.98 23.45
CA ASP A 146 13.33 6.65 24.34
C ASP A 146 12.87 5.75 25.50
N GLY A 147 11.73 6.06 26.10
CA GLY A 147 11.12 5.21 27.12
C GLY A 147 10.71 3.83 26.61
N GLN A 148 10.10 3.77 25.43
CA GLN A 148 9.71 2.53 24.77
C GLN A 148 10.93 1.69 24.39
N PHE A 149 11.97 2.32 23.88
CA PHE A 149 13.21 1.65 23.53
C PHE A 149 13.91 1.06 24.77
N ALA A 150 13.99 1.82 25.85
CA ALA A 150 14.54 1.34 27.11
C ALA A 150 13.77 0.13 27.63
N TYR A 151 12.42 0.20 27.65
CA TYR A 151 11.57 -0.92 28.05
C TYR A 151 11.81 -2.17 27.20
N LEU A 152 11.83 -2.03 25.87
CA LEU A 152 12.06 -3.15 24.93
C LEU A 152 13.44 -3.77 25.17
N THR A 153 14.48 -2.95 25.35
CA THR A 153 15.85 -3.40 25.62
C THR A 153 15.93 -4.22 26.89
N ASP A 154 15.34 -3.73 27.97
CA ASP A 154 15.29 -4.43 29.25
C ASP A 154 14.52 -5.75 29.14
N ARG A 155 13.35 -5.71 28.50
CA ARG A 155 12.52 -6.89 28.34
C ARG A 155 13.18 -7.97 27.51
N ILE A 156 13.76 -7.60 26.37
CA ILE A 156 14.50 -8.53 25.51
C ILE A 156 15.72 -9.09 26.22
N SER A 157 16.42 -8.29 27.06
CA SER A 157 17.53 -8.75 27.89
C SER A 157 17.11 -9.85 28.86
N LEU A 158 15.97 -9.68 29.55
CA LEU A 158 15.41 -10.68 30.46
C LEU A 158 15.04 -11.98 29.71
N LEU A 159 14.40 -11.85 28.55
CA LEU A 159 14.04 -12.99 27.72
C LEU A 159 15.27 -13.70 27.12
N ALA A 160 16.30 -12.94 26.72
CA ALA A 160 17.56 -13.51 26.25
C ALA A 160 18.28 -14.29 27.37
N ALA A 161 18.26 -13.79 28.60
CA ALA A 161 18.77 -14.53 29.75
C ALA A 161 17.98 -15.82 30.04
N GLN A 162 16.65 -15.79 29.84
CA GLN A 162 15.77 -16.94 30.05
C GLN A 162 15.94 -18.03 28.99
N PHE A 163 16.01 -17.65 27.71
CA PHE A 163 16.03 -18.58 26.58
C PHE A 163 17.44 -18.92 26.09
N GLY A 164 18.45 -18.19 26.58
CA GLY A 164 19.86 -18.39 26.23
C GLY A 164 20.25 -17.86 24.84
N PRO A 165 21.56 -17.96 24.49
CA PRO A 165 22.13 -17.34 23.28
C PRO A 165 21.57 -17.92 21.96
N ALA A 166 21.05 -19.15 21.96
CA ALA A 166 20.46 -19.75 20.78
C ALA A 166 19.09 -19.19 20.41
N SER A 167 18.51 -18.34 21.25
CA SER A 167 17.21 -17.71 21.01
C SER A 167 17.21 -16.67 19.88
N GLY A 168 18.39 -16.13 19.52
CA GLY A 168 18.53 -15.05 18.56
C GLY A 168 17.96 -13.71 19.03
N LEU A 169 17.67 -13.58 20.33
CA LEU A 169 17.25 -12.33 20.96
C LEU A 169 18.46 -11.42 21.18
N ASP A 170 18.42 -10.22 20.62
CA ASP A 170 19.50 -9.24 20.69
C ASP A 170 18.98 -7.93 21.32
N PRO A 171 19.25 -7.66 22.59
CA PRO A 171 18.80 -6.43 23.25
C PRO A 171 19.45 -5.16 22.69
N THR A 172 20.56 -5.27 21.95
CA THR A 172 21.20 -4.10 21.31
C THR A 172 20.46 -3.67 20.02
N ARG A 173 19.63 -4.56 19.49
CA ARG A 173 18.79 -4.33 18.31
C ARG A 173 17.36 -4.76 18.60
N PRO A 174 16.64 -4.08 19.48
CA PRO A 174 15.33 -4.51 19.94
C PRO A 174 14.30 -4.65 18.79
N PHE A 175 14.39 -3.79 17.77
CA PHE A 175 13.48 -3.86 16.61
C PHE A 175 13.61 -5.14 15.79
N ASP A 176 14.79 -5.76 15.73
CA ASP A 176 15.02 -7.02 15.01
C ASP A 176 14.29 -8.20 15.67
N ASN A 177 13.83 -8.00 16.91
CA ASN A 177 13.08 -8.99 17.68
C ASN A 177 11.58 -8.69 17.74
N LEU A 178 11.10 -7.67 17.02
CA LEU A 178 9.69 -7.32 16.97
C LEU A 178 9.04 -7.86 15.72
N ARG A 179 7.79 -8.27 15.88
CA ARG A 179 6.89 -8.63 14.80
C ARG A 179 5.59 -7.84 14.96
N PHE A 180 5.25 -7.11 13.92
CA PHE A 180 3.97 -6.42 13.82
C PHE A 180 2.98 -7.37 13.14
N ARG A 181 1.85 -7.64 13.80
CA ARG A 181 0.79 -8.45 13.21
C ARG A 181 0.00 -7.66 12.18
N ASP A 182 -0.75 -8.37 11.35
CA ASP A 182 -1.66 -7.72 10.41
C ASP A 182 -2.71 -6.90 11.18
N PRO A 183 -3.08 -5.70 10.67
CA PRO A 183 -4.11 -4.87 11.29
C PRO A 183 -5.44 -5.60 11.42
N VAL A 184 -6.01 -5.63 12.62
CA VAL A 184 -7.31 -6.24 12.91
C VAL A 184 -8.34 -5.16 13.13
N THR A 185 -9.46 -5.23 12.40
CA THR A 185 -10.57 -4.28 12.55
C THR A 185 -11.28 -4.50 13.89
N THR A 186 -11.29 -3.48 14.74
CA THR A 186 -11.94 -3.51 16.06
C THR A 186 -13.23 -2.69 16.10
N GLY A 187 -13.49 -1.90 15.06
CA GLY A 187 -14.70 -1.09 14.90
C GLY A 187 -14.68 -0.27 13.63
N PRO A 188 -15.75 0.47 13.33
CA PRO A 188 -15.80 1.35 12.17
C PRO A 188 -14.65 2.38 12.17
N GLY A 189 -13.80 2.33 11.14
CA GLY A 189 -12.64 3.22 11.03
C GLY A 189 -11.58 3.06 12.12
N ARG A 190 -11.52 1.89 12.78
CA ARG A 190 -10.51 1.57 13.80
C ARG A 190 -9.91 0.21 13.56
N GLN A 191 -8.60 0.15 13.63
CA GLN A 191 -7.83 -1.09 13.57
C GLN A 191 -6.78 -1.10 14.67
N VAL A 192 -6.39 -2.29 15.05
CA VAL A 192 -5.38 -2.54 16.07
C VAL A 192 -4.33 -3.47 15.50
N VAL A 193 -3.08 -3.13 15.75
CA VAL A 193 -1.90 -3.91 15.39
C VAL A 193 -1.22 -4.36 16.67
N GLU A 194 -1.10 -5.64 16.89
CA GLU A 194 -0.34 -6.19 18.00
C GLU A 194 1.14 -6.25 17.65
N ILE A 195 1.97 -5.90 18.63
CA ILE A 195 3.43 -5.97 18.53
C ILE A 195 3.89 -7.11 19.42
N ASP A 196 4.53 -8.10 18.83
CA ASP A 196 5.06 -9.26 19.54
C ASP A 196 6.58 -9.22 19.60
N ILE A 197 7.14 -9.67 20.72
CA ILE A 197 8.55 -10.06 20.80
C ILE A 197 8.66 -11.49 20.27
N VAL A 198 9.54 -11.69 19.33
CA VAL A 198 9.74 -12.96 18.67
C VAL A 198 11.17 -13.46 18.84
N ARG A 199 11.33 -14.78 19.02
CA ARG A 199 12.62 -15.45 19.00
C ARG A 199 12.74 -16.34 17.77
N ARG A 200 13.98 -16.55 17.34
CA ARG A 200 14.28 -17.50 16.27
C ARG A 200 14.59 -18.86 16.88
N GLN A 201 13.87 -19.87 16.43
CA GLN A 201 14.12 -21.27 16.84
C GLN A 201 14.55 -22.09 15.62
N ARG A 202 15.66 -22.80 15.77
CA ARG A 202 16.07 -23.76 14.74
C ARG A 202 15.20 -25.01 14.87
N VAL A 203 14.44 -25.31 13.84
CA VAL A 203 13.62 -26.54 13.76
C VAL A 203 14.25 -27.45 12.73
N GLU A 204 14.59 -28.65 13.16
CA GLU A 204 15.05 -29.69 12.24
C GLU A 204 13.83 -30.47 11.75
N THR A 205 13.55 -30.35 10.47
CA THR A 205 12.47 -31.08 9.79
C THR A 205 13.08 -32.07 8.81
N THR A 206 12.51 -33.24 8.71
CA THR A 206 12.90 -34.24 7.71
C THR A 206 11.97 -34.15 6.51
N VAL A 207 12.50 -33.76 5.36
CA VAL A 207 11.76 -33.77 4.10
C VAL A 207 11.78 -35.20 3.56
N LEU A 208 10.59 -35.75 3.26
CA LEU A 208 10.36 -37.13 2.83
C LEU A 208 10.90 -38.20 3.80
N GLY A 209 11.08 -37.86 5.09
CA GLY A 209 11.60 -38.79 6.09
C GLY A 209 13.07 -39.16 5.94
N ILE A 210 13.81 -38.59 5.01
CA ILE A 210 15.18 -39.02 4.67
C ILE A 210 16.19 -37.86 4.74
N VAL A 211 15.82 -36.64 4.37
CA VAL A 211 16.74 -35.50 4.31
C VAL A 211 16.50 -34.56 5.49
N PRO A 212 17.44 -34.44 6.46
CA PRO A 212 17.32 -33.45 7.52
C PRO A 212 17.48 -32.05 6.94
N THR A 213 16.47 -31.21 7.09
CA THR A 213 16.48 -29.82 6.68
C THR A 213 16.34 -28.96 7.92
N ALA A 214 17.29 -28.07 8.18
CA ALA A 214 17.18 -27.11 9.27
C ALA A 214 16.48 -25.84 8.73
N SER A 215 15.31 -25.53 9.29
CA SER A 215 14.62 -24.27 9.05
C SER A 215 14.68 -23.40 10.32
N GLN A 216 14.71 -22.06 10.13
CA GLN A 216 14.51 -21.13 11.23
C GLN A 216 13.02 -20.80 11.31
N GLU A 217 12.41 -21.09 12.44
CA GLU A 217 11.04 -20.74 12.74
C GLU A 217 11.01 -19.55 13.70
N THR A 218 10.10 -18.61 13.43
CA THR A 218 9.88 -17.44 14.31
C THR A 218 8.77 -17.77 15.29
N VAL A 219 9.11 -17.79 16.57
CA VAL A 219 8.18 -18.11 17.65
C VAL A 219 7.87 -16.85 18.45
N ILE A 220 6.59 -16.56 18.64
CA ILE A 220 6.11 -15.48 19.50
C ILE A 220 6.42 -15.85 20.95
N VAL A 221 7.08 -14.94 21.67
CA VAL A 221 7.43 -15.13 23.06
C VAL A 221 6.46 -14.37 23.96
N GLU A 222 6.17 -13.12 23.59
CA GLU A 222 5.37 -12.21 24.39
C GLU A 222 4.79 -11.10 23.52
N GLN A 223 3.64 -10.59 23.91
CA GLN A 223 3.09 -9.36 23.33
C GLN A 223 3.76 -8.14 23.98
N ALA A 224 4.45 -7.34 23.17
CA ALA A 224 5.19 -6.16 23.63
C ALA A 224 4.30 -4.92 23.70
N GLY A 225 3.28 -4.84 22.88
CA GLY A 225 2.45 -3.64 22.82
C GLY A 225 1.39 -3.67 21.73
N VAL A 226 0.78 -2.53 21.52
CA VAL A 226 -0.32 -2.32 20.59
C VAL A 226 -0.20 -0.97 19.91
N ILE A 227 -0.43 -0.94 18.59
CA ILE A 227 -0.63 0.29 17.82
C ILE A 227 -2.10 0.38 17.42
N THR A 228 -2.74 1.49 17.76
CA THR A 228 -4.12 1.77 17.32
C THR A 228 -4.08 2.65 16.08
N LEU A 229 -4.80 2.25 15.04
CA LEU A 229 -4.99 3.01 13.82
C LEU A 229 -6.42 3.52 13.77
N SER A 230 -6.61 4.77 13.38
CA SER A 230 -7.92 5.39 13.22
C SER A 230 -8.04 6.08 11.87
N LEU A 231 -9.25 6.03 11.28
CA LEU A 231 -9.58 6.75 10.08
C LEU A 231 -9.88 8.20 10.46
N ALA A 232 -9.04 9.13 10.06
CA ALA A 232 -9.19 10.54 10.34
C ALA A 232 -9.50 11.33 9.05
N PRO A 233 -10.38 12.34 9.12
CA PRO A 233 -10.61 13.22 7.99
C PRO A 233 -9.32 13.96 7.62
N GLN A 234 -9.02 14.02 6.33
CA GLN A 234 -7.94 14.86 5.82
C GLN A 234 -8.49 16.25 5.48
N PRO A 235 -7.73 17.33 5.75
CA PRO A 235 -8.09 18.61 5.21
C PRO A 235 -8.16 18.54 3.67
N PRO A 236 -9.14 19.20 3.03
CA PRO A 236 -9.28 19.20 1.59
C PRO A 236 -7.98 19.74 0.96
N ALA A 237 -7.49 19.05 -0.06
CA ALA A 237 -6.30 19.50 -0.77
C ALA A 237 -6.62 20.78 -1.52
N GLU A 238 -6.02 21.90 -1.13
CA GLU A 238 -6.27 23.25 -1.67
C GLU A 238 -6.02 23.37 -3.18
N TRP A 239 -5.21 22.47 -3.76
CA TRP A 239 -4.86 22.50 -5.18
C TRP A 239 -5.85 21.77 -6.11
N LEU A 240 -6.84 21.07 -5.55
CA LEU A 240 -7.87 20.40 -6.36
C LEU A 240 -8.98 21.40 -6.73
N PRO A 241 -9.24 21.64 -8.02
CA PRO A 241 -10.26 22.60 -8.48
C PRO A 241 -11.69 22.21 -8.05
N PHE A 242 -11.89 21.01 -7.56
CA PHE A 242 -13.16 20.47 -7.04
C PHE A 242 -13.16 20.30 -5.51
N GLY A 243 -12.36 21.03 -4.83
CA GLY A 243 -11.93 21.17 -3.45
C GLY A 243 -12.83 20.79 -2.27
N ARG A 244 -13.72 19.81 -2.38
CA ARG A 244 -14.56 19.31 -1.28
C ARG A 244 -14.75 17.80 -1.28
N LEU A 245 -13.86 17.03 -1.85
CA LEU A 245 -13.81 15.61 -1.54
C LEU A 245 -13.15 15.47 -0.17
N GLU A 246 -13.96 15.30 0.86
CA GLU A 246 -13.49 14.89 2.18
C GLU A 246 -12.81 13.53 2.01
N SER A 247 -11.52 13.54 1.94
CA SER A 247 -10.73 12.30 1.97
C SER A 247 -10.44 11.95 3.42
N SER A 248 -10.59 10.69 3.77
CA SER A 248 -10.13 10.17 5.05
C SER A 248 -8.84 9.37 4.83
N SER A 249 -7.91 9.51 5.75
CA SER A 249 -6.68 8.70 5.75
C SER A 249 -6.52 7.98 7.08
N TRP A 250 -5.88 6.82 7.02
CA TRP A 250 -5.48 6.11 8.22
C TRP A 250 -4.39 6.89 8.95
N ARG A 251 -4.52 6.99 10.27
CA ARG A 251 -3.61 7.71 11.16
C ARG A 251 -3.34 6.88 12.41
N ILE A 252 -2.20 7.13 13.03
CA ILE A 252 -1.87 6.55 14.33
C ILE A 252 -2.76 7.19 15.39
N GLY A 253 -3.60 6.41 16.04
CA GLY A 253 -4.45 6.86 17.14
C GLY A 253 -3.72 6.80 18.50
N GLY A 254 -2.75 5.90 18.62
CA GLY A 254 -1.92 5.74 19.81
C GLY A 254 -1.01 4.53 19.70
N VAL A 255 0.08 4.56 20.45
CA VAL A 255 1.05 3.47 20.57
C VAL A 255 1.26 3.21 22.06
N THR A 256 1.01 1.98 22.48
CA THR A 256 1.25 1.52 23.84
C THR A 256 2.26 0.38 23.80
N ILE A 257 3.43 0.56 24.41
CA ILE A 257 4.46 -0.45 24.60
C ILE A 257 4.72 -0.58 26.08
N GLY A 258 4.83 -1.81 26.55
CA GLY A 258 4.75 -2.13 27.97
C GLY A 258 3.34 -2.65 28.27
N GLY A 259 3.28 -3.74 29.05
CA GLY A 259 1.99 -4.29 29.48
C GLY A 259 1.18 -3.26 30.27
N PRO A 260 -0.13 -3.50 30.43
CA PRO A 260 -1.01 -2.64 31.22
C PRO A 260 -0.57 -2.54 32.66
#